data_9b8134dfacedd0601d096967c5156f2a
#
_entry.id   9b8134dfacedd0601d096967c5156f2a
#
_cell.length_a   1.000
_cell.length_b   1.000
_cell.length_c   1.000
_cell.angle_alpha   90.00
_cell.angle_beta   90.00
_cell.angle_gamma   90.00
#
_symmetry.space_group_name_H-M   'P 1'
#
loop_
_entity.id
_entity.type
_entity.pdbx_description
1 polymer ?
#
loop_
_entity_poly.entity_id
_entity_poly.type
_entity_poly.pdbx_seq_one_letter_code
_entity_poly.pdbx_strand_id
1 'polypeptide(L)'
;MNYYLLFKSLHLIAVISWMAGLLYLPRIFVYHVENYQKKETTEIFETMERKLYFYIMRPAMIISWLLGILLIYQIGFESFSQLWLQLKIFFVIILTVYHEYLGKCLTSLRDGSNSKSSRFFRIINEIPTILLILIVFIVIFKLI
;
A
#
# COMPACT_ATOMS: atom_id res chain seq x y z
N MET A 1 -18.68 23.71 -9.42
CA MET A 1 -17.88 22.46 -9.42
C MET A 1 -18.18 21.66 -8.17
N ASN A 2 -18.35 20.37 -8.32
CA ASN A 2 -18.58 19.49 -7.18
C ASN A 2 -17.24 19.06 -6.58
N TYR A 3 -16.81 19.74 -5.53
CA TYR A 3 -15.53 19.45 -4.90
C TYR A 3 -15.47 18.08 -4.26
N TYR A 4 -16.61 17.56 -3.75
CA TYR A 4 -16.65 16.22 -3.17
C TYR A 4 -16.28 15.17 -4.23
N LEU A 5 -16.86 15.24 -5.42
CA LEU A 5 -16.55 14.30 -6.50
C LEU A 5 -15.10 14.45 -6.97
N LEU A 6 -14.59 15.69 -7.01
CA LEU A 6 -13.19 15.92 -7.37
C LEU A 6 -12.24 15.26 -6.38
N PHE A 7 -12.45 15.49 -5.07
CA PHE A 7 -11.58 14.92 -4.04
C PHE A 7 -11.73 13.39 -3.98
N LYS A 8 -12.93 12.87 -4.20
CA LYS A 8 -13.15 11.43 -4.25
C LYS A 8 -12.39 10.80 -5.41
N SER A 9 -12.39 11.44 -6.58
CA SER A 9 -11.64 10.97 -7.74
C SER A 9 -10.14 10.97 -7.50
N LEU A 10 -9.62 12.05 -6.92
CA LEU A 10 -8.20 12.15 -6.60
C LEU A 10 -7.80 11.14 -5.53
N HIS A 11 -8.66 10.92 -4.53
CA HIS A 11 -8.44 9.91 -3.51
C HIS A 11 -8.35 8.51 -4.13
N LEU A 12 -9.25 8.19 -5.05
CA LEU A 12 -9.26 6.90 -5.73
C LEU A 12 -7.99 6.70 -6.55
N ILE A 13 -7.53 7.73 -7.27
CA ILE A 13 -6.29 7.66 -8.04
C ILE A 13 -5.09 7.39 -7.13
N ALA A 14 -5.02 8.10 -6.00
CA ALA A 14 -3.94 7.91 -5.03
C ALA A 14 -3.96 6.50 -4.44
N VAL A 15 -5.15 5.99 -4.10
CA VAL A 15 -5.32 4.64 -3.55
C VAL A 15 -4.89 3.59 -4.57
N ILE A 16 -5.29 3.74 -5.83
CA ILE A 16 -4.89 2.81 -6.90
C ILE A 16 -3.37 2.79 -7.05
N SER A 17 -2.73 3.96 -7.06
CA SER A 17 -1.28 4.06 -7.16
C SER A 17 -0.58 3.39 -5.99
N TRP A 18 -1.07 3.62 -4.77
CA TRP A 18 -0.51 3.01 -3.57
C TRP A 18 -0.67 1.49 -3.59
N MET A 19 -1.87 1.01 -3.92
CA MET A 19 -2.15 -0.43 -3.98
C MET A 19 -1.33 -1.12 -5.05
N ALA A 20 -1.15 -0.49 -6.22
CA ALA A 20 -0.31 -1.05 -7.26
C ALA A 20 1.12 -1.29 -6.76
N GLY A 21 1.66 -0.31 -6.02
CA GLY A 21 2.99 -0.46 -5.42
C GLY A 21 3.03 -1.55 -4.36
N LEU A 22 2.04 -1.60 -3.48
CA LEU A 22 1.97 -2.61 -2.42
C LEU A 22 1.88 -4.03 -2.99
N LEU A 23 1.22 -4.19 -4.14
CA LEU A 23 1.07 -5.49 -4.79
C LEU A 23 2.31 -5.88 -5.58
N TYR A 24 3.12 -4.91 -5.99
CA TYR A 24 4.26 -5.18 -6.87
C TYR A 24 5.60 -5.26 -6.13
N LEU A 25 5.79 -4.46 -5.09
CA LEU A 25 7.08 -4.39 -4.39
C LEU A 25 7.55 -5.73 -3.83
N PRO A 26 6.71 -6.53 -3.17
CA PRO A 26 7.16 -7.85 -2.69
C PRO A 26 7.59 -8.77 -3.83
N ARG A 27 7.02 -8.64 -5.02
CA ARG A 27 7.45 -9.42 -6.18
C ARG A 27 8.88 -9.06 -6.61
N ILE A 28 9.23 -7.78 -6.54
CA ILE A 28 10.60 -7.35 -6.82
C ILE A 28 11.54 -7.94 -5.77
N PHE A 29 11.12 -7.97 -4.49
CA PHE A 29 11.90 -8.58 -3.42
C PHE A 29 12.17 -10.07 -3.69
N VAL A 30 11.18 -10.80 -4.23
CA VAL A 30 11.36 -12.20 -4.62
C VAL A 30 12.53 -12.35 -5.58
N TYR A 31 12.53 -11.56 -6.66
CA TYR A 31 13.58 -11.61 -7.66
C TYR A 31 14.92 -11.14 -7.10
N HIS A 32 14.90 -10.14 -6.23
CA HIS A 32 16.11 -9.64 -5.58
C HIS A 32 16.78 -10.77 -4.79
N VAL A 33 16.01 -11.49 -3.97
CA VAL A 33 16.54 -12.61 -3.16
C VAL A 33 17.05 -13.73 -4.06
N GLU A 34 16.31 -14.09 -5.10
CA GLU A 34 16.68 -15.18 -6.01
C GLU A 34 17.95 -14.88 -6.81
N ASN A 35 18.29 -13.59 -7.00
CA ASN A 35 19.45 -13.17 -7.76
C ASN A 35 20.52 -12.51 -6.89
N TYR A 36 20.52 -12.80 -5.58
CA TYR A 36 21.35 -12.11 -4.61
C TYR A 36 22.84 -12.12 -4.95
N GLN A 37 23.33 -13.19 -5.56
CA GLN A 37 24.75 -13.34 -5.88
C GLN A 37 25.16 -12.58 -7.16
N LYS A 38 24.18 -12.10 -7.94
CA LYS A 38 24.43 -11.35 -9.18
C LYS A 38 24.37 -9.86 -8.88
N LYS A 39 25.51 -9.27 -8.54
CA LYS A 39 25.58 -7.89 -8.07
C LYS A 39 24.95 -6.89 -9.04
N GLU A 40 25.22 -7.00 -10.33
CA GLU A 40 24.67 -6.09 -11.33
C GLU A 40 23.14 -6.15 -11.35
N THR A 41 22.58 -7.35 -11.25
CA THR A 41 21.14 -7.57 -11.25
C THR A 41 20.51 -7.02 -9.96
N THR A 42 21.13 -7.25 -8.81
CA THR A 42 20.60 -6.75 -7.54
C THR A 42 20.65 -5.24 -7.46
N GLU A 43 21.63 -4.59 -8.08
CA GLU A 43 21.67 -3.13 -8.14
C GLU A 43 20.49 -2.56 -8.91
N ILE A 44 20.09 -3.23 -10.00
CA ILE A 44 18.90 -2.85 -10.78
C ILE A 44 17.65 -2.98 -9.90
N PHE A 45 17.49 -4.11 -9.20
CA PHE A 45 16.34 -4.32 -8.32
C PHE A 45 16.30 -3.31 -7.17
N GLU A 46 17.45 -2.99 -6.58
CA GLU A 46 17.52 -1.98 -5.52
C GLU A 46 17.05 -0.61 -6.03
N THR A 47 17.42 -0.25 -7.25
CA THR A 47 16.97 1.00 -7.87
C THR A 47 15.46 0.99 -8.08
N MET A 48 14.91 -0.11 -8.61
CA MET A 48 13.47 -0.26 -8.84
C MET A 48 12.70 -0.18 -7.53
N GLU A 49 13.16 -0.89 -6.50
CA GLU A 49 12.53 -0.90 -5.19
C GLU A 49 12.51 0.50 -4.56
N ARG A 50 13.65 1.18 -4.60
CA ARG A 50 13.78 2.51 -4.01
C ARG A 50 12.87 3.51 -4.71
N LYS A 51 12.86 3.51 -6.04
CA LYS A 51 12.03 4.45 -6.80
C LYS A 51 10.54 4.16 -6.60
N LEU A 52 10.16 2.88 -6.61
CA LEU A 52 8.76 2.51 -6.39
C LEU A 52 8.31 2.94 -5.00
N TYR A 53 9.10 2.64 -3.97
CA TYR A 53 8.74 2.91 -2.58
C TYR A 53 8.70 4.41 -2.28
N PHE A 54 9.78 5.12 -2.59
CA PHE A 54 9.91 6.52 -2.17
C PHE A 54 9.27 7.51 -3.12
N TYR A 55 9.17 7.20 -4.42
CA TYR A 55 8.65 8.15 -5.40
C TYR A 55 7.18 7.91 -5.75
N ILE A 56 6.66 6.72 -5.54
CA ILE A 56 5.28 6.38 -5.89
C ILE A 56 4.46 5.99 -4.65
N MET A 57 4.92 4.98 -3.90
CA MET A 57 4.14 4.42 -2.79
C MET A 57 3.97 5.38 -1.63
N ARG A 58 5.06 5.96 -1.16
CA ARG A 58 4.99 6.85 0.02
C ARG A 58 4.18 8.12 -0.26
N PRO A 59 4.41 8.84 -1.38
CA PRO A 59 3.55 9.98 -1.69
C PRO A 59 2.09 9.59 -1.88
N ALA A 60 1.83 8.46 -2.56
CA ALA A 60 0.46 7.99 -2.78
C ALA A 60 -0.23 7.65 -1.46
N MET A 61 0.48 7.02 -0.53
CA MET A 61 -0.05 6.72 0.81
C MET A 61 -0.45 8.00 1.54
N ILE A 62 0.44 8.97 1.56
CA ILE A 62 0.21 10.24 2.25
C ILE A 62 -0.99 10.96 1.64
N ILE A 63 -1.05 11.05 0.32
CA ILE A 63 -2.14 11.71 -0.40
C ILE A 63 -3.45 10.96 -0.15
N SER A 64 -3.43 9.62 -0.13
CA SER A 64 -4.62 8.81 0.16
C SER A 64 -5.18 9.12 1.54
N TRP A 65 -4.31 9.22 2.55
CA TRP A 65 -4.74 9.55 3.91
C TRP A 65 -5.31 10.96 4.01
N LEU A 66 -4.61 11.95 3.40
CA LEU A 66 -5.04 13.35 3.45
C LEU A 66 -6.41 13.52 2.78
N LEU A 67 -6.57 12.96 1.59
CA LEU A 67 -7.84 13.06 0.85
C LEU A 67 -8.94 12.25 1.53
N GLY A 68 -8.60 11.11 2.12
CA GLY A 68 -9.56 10.31 2.89
C GLY A 68 -10.11 11.06 4.08
N ILE A 69 -9.24 11.73 4.84
CA ILE A 69 -9.64 12.56 5.98
C ILE A 69 -10.50 13.72 5.51
N LEU A 70 -10.11 14.36 4.41
CA LEU A 70 -10.88 15.47 3.85
C LEU A 70 -12.29 15.03 3.42
N LEU A 71 -12.41 13.83 2.83
CA LEU A 71 -13.70 13.29 2.45
C LEU A 71 -14.58 13.01 3.67
N ILE A 72 -14.01 12.49 4.76
CA ILE A 72 -14.74 12.28 6.01
C ILE A 72 -15.26 13.60 6.55
N TYR A 73 -14.43 14.64 6.50
CA TYR A 73 -14.85 15.99 6.91
C TYR A 73 -16.05 16.46 6.09
N GLN A 74 -16.04 16.22 4.76
CA GLN A 74 -17.12 16.66 3.88
C GLN A 74 -18.43 15.90 4.08
N ILE A 75 -18.36 14.58 4.40
CA ILE A 75 -19.58 13.79 4.66
C ILE A 75 -20.07 13.90 6.09
N GLY A 76 -19.26 14.50 6.97
CA GLY A 76 -19.61 14.71 8.38
C GLY A 76 -19.02 13.68 9.31
N PHE A 77 -18.68 14.12 10.53
CA PHE A 77 -18.05 13.25 11.52
C PHE A 77 -19.02 12.19 12.08
N GLU A 78 -20.32 12.38 11.91
CA GLU A 78 -21.32 11.37 12.27
C GLU A 78 -21.09 10.05 11.54
N SER A 79 -20.42 10.09 10.37
CA SER A 79 -20.12 8.88 9.61
C SER A 79 -19.24 7.90 10.37
N PHE A 80 -18.50 8.37 11.39
CA PHE A 80 -17.70 7.46 12.23
C PHE A 80 -18.54 6.45 13.00
N SER A 81 -19.83 6.70 13.17
CA SER A 81 -20.73 5.72 13.79
C SER A 81 -21.07 4.56 12.85
N GLN A 82 -20.78 4.68 11.57
CA GLN A 82 -21.09 3.65 10.58
C GLN A 82 -20.00 2.59 10.56
N LEU A 83 -20.42 1.33 10.63
CA LEU A 83 -19.50 0.22 10.72
C LEU A 83 -18.60 0.09 9.49
N TRP A 84 -19.15 0.36 8.29
CA TRP A 84 -18.35 0.25 7.06
C TRP A 84 -17.12 1.17 7.08
N LEU A 85 -17.28 2.38 7.60
CA LEU A 85 -16.16 3.33 7.68
C LEU A 85 -15.16 2.88 8.73
N GLN A 86 -15.62 2.40 9.88
CA GLN A 86 -14.75 1.89 10.93
C GLN A 86 -13.92 0.72 10.44
N LEU A 87 -14.52 -0.23 9.72
CA LEU A 87 -13.81 -1.37 9.15
C LEU A 87 -12.82 -0.93 8.07
N LYS A 88 -13.22 0.00 7.22
CA LYS A 88 -12.33 0.53 6.18
C LYS A 88 -11.08 1.15 6.80
N ILE A 89 -11.27 2.00 7.81
CA ILE A 89 -10.14 2.66 8.50
C ILE A 89 -9.25 1.62 9.15
N PHE A 90 -9.83 0.61 9.79
CA PHE A 90 -9.06 -0.47 10.41
C PHE A 90 -8.16 -1.19 9.39
N PHE A 91 -8.73 -1.57 8.24
CA PHE A 91 -7.95 -2.25 7.22
C PHE A 91 -6.91 -1.34 6.56
N VAL A 92 -7.22 -0.05 6.43
CA VAL A 92 -6.25 0.92 5.88
C VAL A 92 -5.07 1.12 6.85
N ILE A 93 -5.32 1.09 8.16
CA ILE A 93 -4.24 1.12 9.16
C ILE A 93 -3.35 -0.10 8.99
N ILE A 94 -3.94 -1.29 8.81
CA ILE A 94 -3.17 -2.51 8.58
C ILE A 94 -2.31 -2.38 7.31
N LEU A 95 -2.88 -1.83 6.23
CA LEU A 95 -2.12 -1.58 5.00
C LEU A 95 -0.95 -0.63 5.24
N THR A 96 -1.16 0.40 6.05
CA THR A 96 -0.11 1.38 6.37
C THR A 96 1.02 0.71 7.15
N VAL A 97 0.69 -0.13 8.13
CA VAL A 97 1.68 -0.90 8.87
C VAL A 97 2.44 -1.84 7.93
N TYR A 98 1.73 -2.49 7.03
CA TYR A 98 2.35 -3.36 6.01
C TYR A 98 3.30 -2.58 5.11
N HIS A 99 2.89 -1.38 4.68
CA HIS A 99 3.72 -0.48 3.86
C HIS A 99 5.04 -0.15 4.57
N GLU A 100 4.96 0.21 5.86
CA GLU A 100 6.17 0.51 6.64
C GLU A 100 7.05 -0.73 6.82
N TYR A 101 6.43 -1.90 6.97
CA TYR A 101 7.18 -3.16 7.05
C TYR A 101 7.94 -3.42 5.75
N LEU A 102 7.33 -3.16 4.59
CA LEU A 102 8.00 -3.31 3.30
C LEU A 102 9.20 -2.37 3.19
N GLY A 103 9.10 -1.16 3.77
CA GLY A 103 10.21 -0.24 3.83
C GLY A 103 11.40 -0.79 4.60
N LYS A 104 11.12 -1.50 5.70
CA LYS A 104 12.16 -2.18 6.47
C LYS A 104 12.79 -3.32 5.67
N CYS A 105 11.98 -4.07 4.94
CA CYS A 105 12.48 -5.13 4.06
C CYS A 105 13.40 -4.57 2.97
N LEU A 106 13.01 -3.44 2.39
CA LEU A 106 13.80 -2.76 1.37
C LEU A 106 15.18 -2.41 1.92
N THR A 107 15.23 -1.82 3.10
CA THR A 107 16.48 -1.45 3.75
C THR A 107 17.34 -2.67 4.05
N SER A 108 16.74 -3.75 4.56
CA SER A 108 17.45 -4.99 4.86
C SER A 108 18.06 -5.61 3.60
N LEU A 109 17.33 -5.61 2.49
CA LEU A 109 17.84 -6.14 1.23
C LEU A 109 19.01 -5.30 0.70
N ARG A 110 18.90 -3.98 0.81
CA ARG A 110 19.95 -3.07 0.37
C ARG A 110 21.21 -3.21 1.21
N ASP A 111 21.06 -3.35 2.53
CA ASP A 111 22.18 -3.44 3.47
C ASP A 111 22.79 -4.84 3.55
N GLY A 112 22.17 -5.82 2.92
CA GLY A 112 22.64 -7.20 2.98
C GLY A 112 22.29 -7.92 4.26
N SER A 113 21.44 -7.34 5.12
CA SER A 113 21.04 -7.93 6.40
C SER A 113 19.77 -8.75 6.32
N ASN A 114 19.21 -8.93 5.11
CA ASN A 114 17.99 -9.67 4.93
C ASN A 114 18.13 -11.15 5.28
N SER A 115 17.23 -11.67 6.12
CA SER A 115 17.16 -13.08 6.50
C SER A 115 15.93 -13.78 5.92
N LYS A 116 15.09 -13.06 5.15
CA LYS A 116 13.84 -13.62 4.62
C LYS A 116 14.05 -14.26 3.26
N SER A 117 13.34 -15.37 3.03
CA SER A 117 13.42 -16.12 1.78
C SER A 117 12.51 -15.52 0.71
N SER A 118 12.72 -15.94 -0.55
CA SER A 118 11.82 -15.56 -1.64
C SER A 118 10.40 -16.08 -1.39
N ARG A 119 10.27 -17.26 -0.80
CA ARG A 119 8.97 -17.83 -0.46
C ARG A 119 8.23 -16.94 0.54
N PHE A 120 8.95 -16.38 1.53
CA PHE A 120 8.35 -15.45 2.49
C PHE A 120 7.73 -14.25 1.78
N PHE A 121 8.45 -13.65 0.84
CA PHE A 121 7.94 -12.49 0.11
C PHE A 121 6.77 -12.83 -0.81
N ARG A 122 6.75 -14.03 -1.37
CA ARG A 122 5.61 -14.51 -2.15
C ARG A 122 4.36 -14.63 -1.30
N ILE A 123 4.51 -15.16 -0.08
CA ILE A 123 3.38 -15.34 0.84
C ILE A 123 2.85 -14.00 1.31
N ILE A 124 3.70 -13.08 1.74
CA ILE A 124 3.23 -11.79 2.24
C ILE A 124 2.61 -10.93 1.14
N ASN A 125 2.91 -11.20 -0.13
CA ASN A 125 2.28 -10.48 -1.24
C ASN A 125 0.77 -10.73 -1.32
N GLU A 126 0.28 -11.81 -0.69
CA GLU A 126 -1.16 -12.07 -0.62
C GLU A 126 -1.89 -11.15 0.35
N ILE A 127 -1.20 -10.59 1.35
CA ILE A 127 -1.81 -9.73 2.37
C ILE A 127 -2.51 -8.50 1.76
N PRO A 128 -1.85 -7.69 0.92
CA PRO A 128 -2.54 -6.53 0.35
C PRO A 128 -3.65 -6.91 -0.61
N THR A 129 -3.54 -8.07 -1.28
CA THR A 129 -4.61 -8.57 -2.15
C THR A 129 -5.88 -8.83 -1.36
N ILE A 130 -5.76 -9.57 -0.25
CA ILE A 130 -6.90 -9.88 0.61
C ILE A 130 -7.50 -8.61 1.18
N LEU A 131 -6.65 -7.71 1.69
CA LEU A 131 -7.13 -6.44 2.26
C LEU A 131 -7.84 -5.58 1.21
N LEU A 132 -7.32 -5.54 -0.01
CA LEU A 132 -7.95 -4.80 -1.10
C LEU A 132 -9.36 -5.33 -1.39
N ILE A 133 -9.49 -6.65 -1.49
CA ILE A 133 -10.79 -7.28 -1.75
C ILE A 133 -11.78 -6.91 -0.64
N LEU A 134 -11.36 -7.04 0.62
CA LEU A 134 -12.22 -6.70 1.76
C LEU A 134 -12.62 -5.24 1.77
N ILE A 135 -11.68 -4.34 1.53
CA ILE A 135 -11.96 -2.89 1.53
C ILE A 135 -12.94 -2.52 0.43
N VAL A 136 -12.72 -3.05 -0.78
CA VAL A 136 -13.58 -2.73 -1.92
C VAL A 136 -15.00 -3.20 -1.66
N PHE A 137 -15.19 -4.43 -1.16
CA PHE A 137 -16.53 -4.94 -0.85
C PHE A 137 -17.20 -4.11 0.24
N ILE A 138 -16.47 -3.76 1.28
CA ILE A 138 -17.03 -2.94 2.38
C ILE A 138 -17.49 -1.59 1.87
N VAL A 139 -16.67 -0.93 1.06
CA VAL A 139 -16.97 0.42 0.56
C VAL A 139 -18.13 0.42 -0.44
N ILE A 140 -18.15 -0.57 -1.33
CA ILE A 140 -19.17 -0.62 -2.39
C ILE A 140 -20.52 -1.01 -1.80
N PHE A 141 -20.56 -2.04 -0.98
CA PHE A 141 -21.84 -2.52 -0.43
C PHE A 141 -22.36 -1.64 0.70
N LYS A 142 -21.50 -1.15 1.59
CA LYS A 142 -21.88 -0.31 2.74
C LYS A 142 -23.11 -0.84 3.49
N LEU A 143 -23.20 -2.18 3.57
CA LEU A 143 -24.37 -2.84 4.15
C LEU A 143 -24.40 -2.80 5.69
N ILE A 144 -23.28 -2.44 6.30
CA ILE A 144 -23.12 -2.52 7.75
C ILE A 144 -22.69 -1.19 8.33
#